data_036de626499b81005196c166131136ed
#
_entry.id   036de626499b81005196c166131136ed
#
_cell.length_a   1.000
_cell.length_b   1.000
_cell.length_c   1.000
_cell.angle_alpha   90.00
_cell.angle_beta   90.00
_cell.angle_gamma   90.00
#
_symmetry.space_group_name_H-M   'P 1'
#
loop_
_entity.id
_entity.type
_entity.pdbx_description
1 polymer ?
#
loop_
_entity_poly.entity_id
_entity_poly.type
_entity_poly.pdbx_seq_one_letter_code
_entity_poly.pdbx_strand_id
1 'polypeptide(L)'
;MKPTVTVFTPTYNRKELLKRCYESLKRQTLKDFIWLIVDDGSTDRTGAVVEEWKKAENGFEIKYIYKENGGLHTAYNIAIKYAETELCICIDSDDFAPDDCIDKIVTFWRTNGSDKYAGIIGLDYDLSGNCIGDEIPEQKSISLIDLTIGKYPIKNADRKLVVRTALYKQVAPMPSFAGEKNFNPQYMHIKIAMEKEFLVLNKCLCYVDYQPQGMSNSIFKQYYNSPNSFAEIRLQDLAIPDTNWIFKLKKSIHYCSSCFLAKRKKFVKDSPCKVTTLIALFPGYVFSKIVILKNKF
;
A
#
# COMPACT_ATOMS: atom_id res chain seq x y z
N MET A 1 13.83 -8.63 -24.66
CA MET A 1 13.53 -7.25 -24.17
C MET A 1 13.45 -7.31 -22.64
N LYS A 2 13.80 -6.25 -21.95
CA LYS A 2 13.64 -6.17 -20.49
C LYS A 2 12.14 -6.07 -20.17
N PRO A 3 11.59 -6.85 -19.21
CA PRO A 3 10.18 -6.75 -18.84
C PRO A 3 9.78 -5.34 -18.38
N THR A 4 8.50 -5.00 -18.63
CA THR A 4 7.96 -3.66 -18.34
C THR A 4 7.51 -3.53 -16.89
N VAL A 5 7.00 -4.61 -16.26
CA VAL A 5 6.37 -4.59 -14.94
C VAL A 5 7.11 -5.47 -13.94
N THR A 6 7.36 -4.97 -12.75
CA THR A 6 7.63 -5.80 -11.57
C THR A 6 6.33 -5.97 -10.79
N VAL A 7 5.80 -7.19 -10.77
CA VAL A 7 4.81 -7.59 -9.78
C VAL A 7 5.58 -7.98 -8.53
N PHE A 8 5.34 -7.31 -7.41
CA PHE A 8 5.96 -7.71 -6.16
C PHE A 8 4.93 -8.13 -5.11
N THR A 9 5.30 -9.14 -4.34
CA THR A 9 4.42 -9.76 -3.34
C THR A 9 5.16 -9.89 -2.02
N PRO A 10 4.86 -9.05 -1.02
CA PRO A 10 5.28 -9.30 0.35
C PRO A 10 4.54 -10.52 0.90
N THR A 11 5.25 -11.40 1.61
CA THR A 11 4.63 -12.59 2.22
C THR A 11 5.21 -12.88 3.59
N TYR A 12 4.38 -13.43 4.50
CA TYR A 12 4.80 -13.91 5.81
C TYR A 12 3.85 -15.00 6.28
N ASN A 13 4.34 -16.25 6.37
CA ASN A 13 3.56 -17.42 6.80
C ASN A 13 2.22 -17.57 6.05
N ARG A 14 2.24 -17.44 4.72
CA ARG A 14 1.06 -17.47 3.84
C ARG A 14 1.25 -18.39 2.63
N LYS A 15 1.97 -19.49 2.79
CA LYS A 15 2.29 -20.43 1.72
C LYS A 15 1.08 -20.84 0.88
N GLU A 16 -0.03 -21.20 1.51
CA GLU A 16 -1.23 -21.66 0.80
C GLU A 16 -1.94 -20.53 0.02
N LEU A 17 -1.98 -19.32 0.60
CA LEU A 17 -2.55 -18.16 -0.08
C LEU A 17 -1.69 -17.72 -1.26
N LEU A 18 -0.36 -17.72 -1.08
CA LEU A 18 0.60 -17.35 -2.11
C LEU A 18 0.49 -18.25 -3.37
N LYS A 19 0.04 -19.50 -3.22
CA LYS A 19 -0.21 -20.41 -4.33
C LYS A 19 -1.28 -19.87 -5.29
N ARG A 20 -2.35 -19.26 -4.77
CA ARG A 20 -3.39 -18.64 -5.61
C ARG A 20 -2.86 -17.46 -6.41
N CYS A 21 -2.03 -16.63 -5.76
CA CYS A 21 -1.32 -15.54 -6.44
C CYS A 21 -0.44 -16.08 -7.57
N TYR A 22 0.38 -17.10 -7.30
CA TYR A 22 1.20 -17.78 -8.32
C TYR A 22 0.40 -18.29 -9.51
N GLU A 23 -0.67 -19.03 -9.27
CA GLU A 23 -1.50 -19.58 -10.36
C GLU A 23 -2.14 -18.48 -11.22
N SER A 24 -2.51 -17.35 -10.62
CA SER A 24 -3.03 -16.18 -11.36
C SER A 24 -1.97 -15.55 -12.26
N LEU A 25 -0.73 -15.49 -11.80
CA LEU A 25 0.40 -14.98 -12.59
C LEU A 25 0.79 -15.96 -13.73
N LYS A 26 0.67 -17.27 -13.49
CA LYS A 26 0.85 -18.26 -14.55
C LYS A 26 -0.18 -18.13 -15.66
N ARG A 27 -1.39 -17.73 -15.37
CA ARG A 27 -2.45 -17.57 -16.38
C ARG A 27 -2.38 -16.25 -17.13
N GLN A 28 -1.50 -15.30 -16.75
CA GLN A 28 -1.41 -14.02 -17.46
C GLN A 28 -1.25 -14.21 -18.96
N THR A 29 -2.06 -13.50 -19.74
CA THR A 29 -2.02 -13.52 -21.23
C THR A 29 -0.75 -12.91 -21.78
N LEU A 30 -0.20 -11.90 -21.11
CA LEU A 30 1.08 -11.27 -21.43
C LEU A 30 2.10 -11.53 -20.31
N LYS A 31 3.28 -12.07 -20.68
CA LYS A 31 4.38 -12.39 -19.72
C LYS A 31 5.45 -11.29 -19.62
N ASP A 32 5.09 -10.05 -19.88
CA ASP A 32 6.02 -8.90 -19.84
C ASP A 32 6.24 -8.39 -18.41
N PHE A 33 6.54 -9.31 -17.48
CA PHE A 33 6.77 -8.98 -16.07
C PHE A 33 7.79 -9.90 -15.39
N ILE A 34 8.31 -9.42 -14.25
CA ILE A 34 9.07 -10.19 -13.26
C ILE A 34 8.21 -10.31 -12.01
N TRP A 35 8.15 -11.49 -11.39
CA TRP A 35 7.53 -11.66 -10.08
C TRP A 35 8.59 -11.64 -8.98
N LEU A 36 8.56 -10.62 -8.14
CA LEU A 36 9.47 -10.43 -7.02
C LEU A 36 8.75 -10.75 -5.70
N ILE A 37 9.05 -11.88 -5.10
CA ILE A 37 8.52 -12.30 -3.80
C ILE A 37 9.51 -11.85 -2.72
N VAL A 38 9.02 -11.09 -1.72
CA VAL A 38 9.80 -10.73 -0.55
C VAL A 38 9.19 -11.40 0.68
N ASP A 39 9.90 -12.41 1.17
CA ASP A 39 9.51 -13.20 2.34
C ASP A 39 10.03 -12.53 3.61
N ASP A 40 9.10 -12.04 4.43
CA ASP A 40 9.36 -11.34 5.68
C ASP A 40 9.59 -12.31 6.86
N GLY A 41 10.35 -13.38 6.65
CA GLY A 41 10.77 -14.30 7.69
C GLY A 41 9.81 -15.46 7.94
N SER A 42 9.22 -16.03 6.89
CA SER A 42 8.32 -17.17 7.01
C SER A 42 9.00 -18.42 7.57
N THR A 43 8.24 -19.19 8.34
CA THR A 43 8.63 -20.47 8.96
C THR A 43 7.81 -21.65 8.46
N ASP A 44 6.82 -21.40 7.60
CA ASP A 44 5.87 -22.37 7.06
C ASP A 44 6.36 -23.07 5.77
N ARG A 45 7.65 -23.00 5.46
CA ARG A 45 8.29 -23.51 4.25
C ARG A 45 7.87 -22.77 2.96
N THR A 46 7.44 -21.50 3.04
CA THR A 46 7.15 -20.67 1.86
C THR A 46 8.32 -20.68 0.87
N GLY A 47 9.56 -20.49 1.35
CA GLY A 47 10.75 -20.48 0.48
C GLY A 47 10.94 -21.78 -0.31
N ALA A 48 10.69 -22.95 0.29
CA ALA A 48 10.82 -24.23 -0.41
C ALA A 48 9.84 -24.34 -1.60
N VAL A 49 8.60 -23.90 -1.40
CA VAL A 49 7.58 -23.91 -2.46
C VAL A 49 7.93 -22.93 -3.58
N VAL A 50 8.45 -21.75 -3.24
CA VAL A 50 8.88 -20.78 -4.25
C VAL A 50 10.06 -21.33 -5.08
N GLU A 51 11.02 -22.02 -4.46
CA GLU A 51 12.13 -22.65 -5.19
C GLU A 51 11.67 -23.77 -6.14
N GLU A 52 10.57 -24.47 -5.83
CA GLU A 52 9.92 -25.40 -6.77
C GLU A 52 9.29 -24.65 -7.95
N TRP A 53 8.59 -23.54 -7.70
CA TRP A 53 8.01 -22.72 -8.77
C TRP A 53 9.05 -22.12 -9.69
N LYS A 54 10.21 -21.71 -9.19
CA LYS A 54 11.32 -21.20 -10.01
C LYS A 54 11.85 -22.23 -11.02
N LYS A 55 11.73 -23.53 -10.71
CA LYS A 55 12.16 -24.60 -11.60
C LYS A 55 11.13 -24.91 -12.69
N ALA A 56 9.89 -24.48 -12.53
CA ALA A 56 8.82 -24.71 -13.50
C ALA A 56 8.95 -23.76 -14.71
N GLU A 57 8.41 -24.16 -15.84
CA GLU A 57 8.29 -23.31 -17.02
C GLU A 57 7.14 -22.31 -16.83
N ASN A 58 7.46 -21.10 -16.42
CA ASN A 58 6.48 -20.07 -16.06
C ASN A 58 6.21 -19.07 -17.20
N GLY A 59 7.14 -18.92 -18.13
CA GLY A 59 7.13 -17.86 -19.13
C GLY A 59 7.52 -16.47 -18.58
N PHE A 60 7.84 -16.36 -17.29
CA PHE A 60 8.32 -15.16 -16.61
C PHE A 60 9.33 -15.50 -15.50
N GLU A 61 10.16 -14.54 -15.14
CA GLU A 61 11.17 -14.70 -14.08
C GLU A 61 10.53 -14.58 -12.68
N ILE A 62 10.91 -15.48 -11.76
CA ILE A 62 10.58 -15.41 -10.34
C ILE A 62 11.86 -15.08 -9.55
N LYS A 63 11.85 -13.93 -8.87
CA LYS A 63 12.87 -13.53 -7.90
C LYS A 63 12.35 -13.75 -6.48
N TYR A 64 13.15 -14.33 -5.61
CA TYR A 64 12.81 -14.56 -4.21
C TYR A 64 13.87 -13.97 -3.30
N ILE A 65 13.43 -13.18 -2.34
CA ILE A 65 14.29 -12.57 -1.32
C ILE A 65 13.72 -12.89 0.05
N TYR A 66 14.49 -13.62 0.85
CA TYR A 66 14.19 -13.85 2.26
C TYR A 66 14.83 -12.77 3.13
N LYS A 67 14.12 -12.30 4.16
CA LYS A 67 14.66 -11.40 5.18
C LYS A 67 14.09 -11.75 6.56
N GLU A 68 14.75 -11.33 7.63
CA GLU A 68 14.18 -11.42 8.97
C GLU A 68 12.90 -10.60 9.10
N ASN A 69 11.95 -11.10 9.92
CA ASN A 69 10.63 -10.49 10.06
C ASN A 69 10.69 -9.08 10.66
N GLY A 70 10.42 -8.09 9.84
CA GLY A 70 10.41 -6.66 10.18
C GLY A 70 9.07 -5.97 9.89
N GLY A 71 8.10 -6.68 9.33
CA GLY A 71 6.79 -6.16 8.95
C GLY A 71 6.69 -5.73 7.49
N LEU A 72 5.44 -5.60 7.03
CA LEU A 72 5.07 -5.35 5.63
C LEU A 72 5.90 -4.25 4.96
N HIS A 73 6.07 -3.11 5.63
CA HIS A 73 6.79 -1.95 5.08
C HIS A 73 8.27 -2.26 4.80
N THR A 74 8.90 -3.13 5.59
CA THR A 74 10.30 -3.50 5.37
C THR A 74 10.44 -4.41 4.15
N ALA A 75 9.48 -5.32 3.94
CA ALA A 75 9.40 -6.12 2.72
C ALA A 75 9.13 -5.25 1.48
N TYR A 76 8.25 -4.27 1.62
CA TYR A 76 8.00 -3.26 0.57
C TYR A 76 9.27 -2.48 0.21
N ASN A 77 10.03 -2.00 1.20
CA ASN A 77 11.29 -1.30 0.98
C ASN A 77 12.29 -2.16 0.21
N ILE A 78 12.37 -3.45 0.53
CA ILE A 78 13.22 -4.41 -0.19
C ILE A 78 12.71 -4.60 -1.63
N ALA A 79 11.41 -4.78 -1.81
CA ALA A 79 10.84 -4.95 -3.15
C ALA A 79 11.18 -3.76 -4.06
N ILE A 80 10.99 -2.53 -3.57
CA ILE A 80 11.30 -1.31 -4.31
C ILE A 80 12.80 -1.18 -4.61
N LYS A 81 13.66 -1.52 -3.66
CA LYS A 81 15.12 -1.52 -3.85
C LYS A 81 15.54 -2.41 -5.01
N TYR A 82 14.95 -3.61 -5.12
CA TYR A 82 15.33 -4.61 -6.12
C TYR A 82 14.44 -4.61 -7.38
N ALA A 83 13.41 -3.78 -7.44
CA ALA A 83 12.64 -3.60 -8.67
C ALA A 83 13.50 -2.90 -9.74
N GLU A 84 13.51 -3.48 -10.97
CA GLU A 84 14.38 -3.02 -12.06
C GLU A 84 13.63 -2.66 -13.35
N THR A 85 12.32 -2.84 -13.36
CA THR A 85 11.44 -2.56 -14.49
C THR A 85 10.92 -1.13 -14.46
N GLU A 86 10.23 -0.69 -15.50
CA GLU A 86 9.66 0.66 -15.56
C GLU A 86 8.55 0.88 -14.55
N LEU A 87 7.68 -0.11 -14.38
CA LEU A 87 6.51 -0.07 -13.52
C LEU A 87 6.59 -1.10 -12.40
N CYS A 88 5.98 -0.79 -11.26
CA CYS A 88 5.77 -1.71 -10.14
C CYS A 88 4.29 -1.79 -9.77
N ILE A 89 3.81 -3.00 -9.49
CA ILE A 89 2.50 -3.26 -8.89
C ILE A 89 2.66 -4.21 -7.70
N CYS A 90 2.00 -3.90 -6.57
CA CYS A 90 1.89 -4.83 -5.46
C CYS A 90 0.65 -5.70 -5.65
N ILE A 91 0.83 -7.02 -5.61
CA ILE A 91 -0.25 -7.98 -5.42
C ILE A 91 0.06 -8.71 -4.12
N ASP A 92 -0.80 -8.53 -3.11
CA ASP A 92 -0.59 -9.14 -1.81
C ASP A 92 -0.72 -10.67 -1.88
N SER A 93 -0.11 -11.36 -0.94
CA SER A 93 -0.04 -12.83 -0.96
C SER A 93 -1.39 -13.54 -0.80
N ASP A 94 -2.42 -12.85 -0.33
CA ASP A 94 -3.81 -13.30 -0.23
C ASP A 94 -4.69 -12.88 -1.42
N ASP A 95 -4.16 -12.04 -2.32
CA ASP A 95 -4.84 -11.53 -3.50
C ASP A 95 -4.40 -12.26 -4.79
N PHE A 96 -5.09 -11.98 -5.90
CA PHE A 96 -4.70 -12.51 -7.21
C PHE A 96 -5.12 -11.59 -8.36
N ALA A 97 -4.37 -11.67 -9.46
CA ALA A 97 -4.61 -10.86 -10.66
C ALA A 97 -5.66 -11.50 -11.58
N PRO A 98 -6.52 -10.73 -12.29
CA PRO A 98 -7.22 -11.23 -13.46
C PRO A 98 -6.23 -11.65 -14.55
N ASP A 99 -6.61 -12.60 -15.41
CA ASP A 99 -5.71 -13.24 -16.37
C ASP A 99 -5.12 -12.27 -17.43
N ASP A 100 -5.74 -11.10 -17.62
CA ASP A 100 -5.34 -10.03 -18.55
C ASP A 100 -4.76 -8.78 -17.84
N CYS A 101 -4.41 -8.89 -16.55
CA CYS A 101 -3.94 -7.76 -15.76
C CYS A 101 -2.69 -7.10 -16.36
N ILE A 102 -1.67 -7.90 -16.65
CA ILE A 102 -0.40 -7.39 -17.20
C ILE A 102 -0.60 -6.79 -18.60
N ASP A 103 -1.41 -7.43 -19.43
CA ASP A 103 -1.72 -6.90 -20.76
C ASP A 103 -2.44 -5.54 -20.66
N LYS A 104 -3.45 -5.42 -19.82
CA LYS A 104 -4.14 -4.13 -19.55
C LYS A 104 -3.15 -3.04 -19.11
N ILE A 105 -2.27 -3.34 -18.18
CA ILE A 105 -1.29 -2.38 -17.66
C ILE A 105 -0.32 -1.95 -18.76
N VAL A 106 0.30 -2.90 -19.44
CA VAL A 106 1.34 -2.62 -20.43
C VAL A 106 0.78 -1.91 -21.65
N THR A 107 -0.35 -2.38 -22.19
CA THR A 107 -0.99 -1.76 -23.36
C THR A 107 -1.47 -0.36 -23.03
N PHE A 108 -2.12 -0.15 -21.88
CA PHE A 108 -2.58 1.16 -21.46
C PHE A 108 -1.42 2.14 -21.23
N TRP A 109 -0.35 1.67 -20.55
CA TRP A 109 0.82 2.50 -20.28
C TRP A 109 1.57 2.89 -21.55
N ARG A 110 1.76 1.97 -22.49
CA ARG A 110 2.42 2.25 -23.79
C ARG A 110 1.67 3.30 -24.62
N THR A 111 0.35 3.35 -24.48
CA THR A 111 -0.50 4.29 -25.25
C THR A 111 -0.61 5.65 -24.57
N ASN A 112 -0.71 5.70 -23.23
CA ASN A 112 -1.10 6.89 -22.47
C ASN A 112 0.00 7.38 -21.51
N GLY A 113 0.97 6.52 -21.20
CA GLY A 113 2.00 6.77 -20.21
C GLY A 113 3.01 7.81 -20.64
N SER A 114 3.55 8.53 -19.67
CA SER A 114 4.69 9.44 -19.84
C SER A 114 5.28 9.80 -18.47
N ASP A 115 6.36 10.55 -18.47
CA ASP A 115 7.01 11.04 -17.24
C ASP A 115 6.19 12.09 -16.47
N LYS A 116 5.13 12.62 -17.07
CA LYS A 116 4.15 13.49 -16.39
C LYS A 116 3.37 12.78 -15.29
N TYR A 117 3.12 11.48 -15.47
CA TYR A 117 2.25 10.71 -14.59
C TYR A 117 3.04 9.87 -13.59
N ALA A 118 2.42 9.63 -12.44
CA ALA A 118 2.96 8.74 -11.41
C ALA A 118 2.92 7.26 -11.81
N GLY A 119 1.97 6.92 -12.67
CA GLY A 119 1.65 5.57 -13.10
C GLY A 119 0.17 5.45 -13.41
N ILE A 120 -0.43 4.32 -13.05
CA ILE A 120 -1.84 3.99 -13.32
C ILE A 120 -2.54 3.75 -11.99
N ILE A 121 -3.79 4.22 -11.86
CA ILE A 121 -4.72 3.84 -10.80
C ILE A 121 -5.85 3.01 -11.41
N GLY A 122 -5.99 1.76 -10.95
CA GLY A 122 -7.01 0.81 -11.36
C GLY A 122 -7.91 0.41 -10.21
N LEU A 123 -8.77 -0.57 -10.45
CA LEU A 123 -9.79 -1.02 -9.51
C LEU A 123 -9.42 -2.36 -8.88
N ASP A 124 -9.78 -2.50 -7.60
CA ASP A 124 -9.84 -3.77 -6.89
C ASP A 124 -11.27 -4.31 -6.92
N TYR A 125 -11.41 -5.61 -7.07
CA TYR A 125 -12.69 -6.31 -7.11
C TYR A 125 -12.74 -7.35 -5.99
N ASP A 126 -13.94 -7.61 -5.47
CA ASP A 126 -14.16 -8.73 -4.55
C ASP A 126 -14.18 -10.08 -5.27
N LEU A 127 -14.23 -11.17 -4.51
CA LEU A 127 -14.28 -12.53 -5.07
C LEU A 127 -15.58 -12.85 -5.85
N SER A 128 -16.60 -12.04 -5.70
CA SER A 128 -17.87 -12.13 -6.44
C SER A 128 -17.82 -11.37 -7.77
N GLY A 129 -16.71 -10.68 -8.06
CA GLY A 129 -16.53 -9.89 -9.28
C GLY A 129 -17.14 -8.50 -9.22
N ASN A 130 -17.46 -7.97 -8.03
CA ASN A 130 -17.94 -6.62 -7.87
C ASN A 130 -16.78 -5.66 -7.59
N CYS A 131 -16.85 -4.44 -8.13
CA CYS A 131 -15.90 -3.38 -7.80
C CYS A 131 -15.96 -3.04 -6.32
N ILE A 132 -14.82 -2.99 -5.65
CA ILE A 132 -14.71 -2.54 -4.27
C ILE A 132 -14.77 -1.01 -4.25
N GLY A 133 -15.85 -0.45 -3.68
CA GLY A 133 -16.18 0.98 -3.78
C GLY A 133 -16.78 1.33 -5.13
N ASP A 134 -16.68 2.60 -5.53
CA ASP A 134 -17.20 3.09 -6.82
C ASP A 134 -16.07 3.17 -7.86
N GLU A 135 -16.43 3.19 -9.14
CA GLU A 135 -15.47 3.52 -10.20
C GLU A 135 -14.90 4.93 -10.01
N ILE A 136 -13.70 5.13 -10.51
CA ILE A 136 -13.06 6.45 -10.50
C ILE A 136 -13.76 7.33 -11.56
N PRO A 137 -13.99 8.63 -11.29
CA PRO A 137 -14.60 9.52 -12.27
C PRO A 137 -13.90 9.45 -13.64
N GLU A 138 -14.68 9.48 -14.71
CA GLU A 138 -14.15 9.44 -16.08
C GLU A 138 -13.31 10.68 -16.36
N GLN A 139 -12.01 10.54 -16.28
CA GLN A 139 -11.03 11.56 -16.62
C GLN A 139 -9.70 10.90 -16.97
N LYS A 140 -8.83 11.61 -17.67
CA LYS A 140 -7.56 11.06 -18.12
C LYS A 140 -6.63 10.69 -16.95
N SER A 141 -6.56 11.57 -15.96
CA SER A 141 -5.72 11.39 -14.76
C SER A 141 -6.40 11.98 -13.54
N ILE A 142 -6.00 11.53 -12.37
CA ILE A 142 -6.55 11.96 -11.09
C ILE A 142 -5.46 12.10 -10.03
N SER A 143 -5.62 13.09 -9.16
CA SER A 143 -4.82 13.19 -7.95
C SER A 143 -5.29 12.16 -6.91
N LEU A 144 -4.40 11.28 -6.48
CA LEU A 144 -4.68 10.39 -5.35
C LEU A 144 -4.96 11.16 -4.06
N ILE A 145 -4.42 12.37 -3.92
CA ILE A 145 -4.72 13.27 -2.80
C ILE A 145 -6.20 13.67 -2.83
N ASP A 146 -6.71 14.11 -3.99
CA ASP A 146 -8.11 14.51 -4.15
C ASP A 146 -9.07 13.38 -3.79
N LEU A 147 -8.74 12.14 -4.17
CA LEU A 147 -9.48 10.94 -3.72
C LEU A 147 -9.39 10.76 -2.20
N THR A 148 -8.20 10.89 -1.63
CA THR A 148 -7.94 10.66 -0.20
C THR A 148 -8.66 11.68 0.69
N ILE A 149 -8.75 12.94 0.26
CA ILE A 149 -9.44 14.00 1.01
C ILE A 149 -10.96 14.04 0.77
N GLY A 150 -11.47 13.17 -0.12
CA GLY A 150 -12.90 13.05 -0.42
C GLY A 150 -13.44 14.19 -1.29
N LYS A 151 -12.64 14.71 -2.22
CA LYS A 151 -13.08 15.76 -3.16
C LYS A 151 -14.13 15.27 -4.16
N TYR A 152 -14.12 13.96 -4.44
CA TYR A 152 -15.09 13.34 -5.32
C TYR A 152 -16.19 12.65 -4.53
N PRO A 153 -17.48 12.75 -4.96
CA PRO A 153 -18.62 12.14 -4.28
C PRO A 153 -18.75 10.64 -4.63
N ILE A 154 -17.63 9.89 -4.43
CA ILE A 154 -17.58 8.44 -4.63
C ILE A 154 -17.29 7.73 -3.32
N LYS A 155 -17.78 6.50 -3.19
CA LYS A 155 -17.39 5.62 -2.09
C LYS A 155 -15.93 5.25 -2.26
N ASN A 156 -15.08 5.93 -1.48
CA ASN A 156 -13.65 5.66 -1.51
C ASN A 156 -13.36 4.26 -0.96
N ALA A 157 -12.46 3.56 -1.61
CA ALA A 157 -12.04 2.22 -1.24
C ALA A 157 -10.57 2.01 -1.66
N ASP A 158 -10.04 0.83 -1.38
CA ASP A 158 -8.71 0.44 -1.85
C ASP A 158 -8.68 0.47 -3.38
N ARG A 159 -7.54 0.88 -3.92
CA ARG A 159 -7.29 1.01 -5.37
C ARG A 159 -5.97 0.34 -5.70
N LYS A 160 -5.93 -0.33 -6.85
CA LYS A 160 -4.69 -0.93 -7.31
C LYS A 160 -3.84 0.14 -8.02
N LEU A 161 -2.67 0.40 -7.43
CA LEU A 161 -1.71 1.35 -7.98
C LEU A 161 -0.60 0.62 -8.71
N VAL A 162 -0.37 1.03 -9.95
CA VAL A 162 0.80 0.68 -10.75
C VAL A 162 1.67 1.92 -10.80
N VAL A 163 2.83 1.88 -10.19
CA VAL A 163 3.66 3.07 -9.96
C VAL A 163 4.95 2.98 -10.75
N ARG A 164 5.40 4.09 -11.31
CA ARG A 164 6.74 4.16 -11.91
C ARG A 164 7.80 3.87 -10.86
N THR A 165 8.62 2.86 -11.13
CA THR A 165 9.68 2.40 -10.22
C THR A 165 10.63 3.51 -9.79
N ALA A 166 10.95 4.42 -10.72
CA ALA A 166 11.80 5.58 -10.42
C ALA A 166 11.21 6.46 -9.30
N LEU A 167 9.89 6.70 -9.31
CA LEU A 167 9.23 7.50 -8.28
C LEU A 167 9.19 6.78 -6.92
N TYR A 168 8.93 5.47 -6.92
CA TYR A 168 9.05 4.69 -5.70
C TYR A 168 10.45 4.80 -5.08
N LYS A 169 11.50 4.69 -5.92
CA LYS A 169 12.89 4.80 -5.45
C LYS A 169 13.24 6.19 -4.90
N GLN A 170 12.61 7.25 -5.39
CA GLN A 170 12.80 8.62 -4.88
C GLN A 170 12.21 8.81 -3.49
N VAL A 171 11.07 8.16 -3.18
CA VAL A 171 10.38 8.32 -1.90
C VAL A 171 10.70 7.25 -0.86
N ALA A 172 11.32 6.15 -1.29
CA ALA A 172 11.77 5.07 -0.42
C ALA A 172 13.07 5.46 0.33
N PRO A 173 13.37 4.82 1.48
CA PRO A 173 12.54 3.82 2.16
C PRO A 173 11.44 4.44 3.03
N MET A 174 10.39 3.67 3.31
CA MET A 174 9.48 3.98 4.41
C MET A 174 10.22 3.93 5.74
N PRO A 175 9.92 4.84 6.68
CA PRO A 175 10.48 4.81 8.02
C PRO A 175 10.21 3.48 8.74
N SER A 176 11.14 3.10 9.62
CA SER A 176 11.00 1.95 10.51
C SER A 176 11.26 2.38 11.94
N PHE A 177 10.45 1.91 12.88
CA PHE A 177 10.57 2.19 14.30
C PHE A 177 10.80 0.90 15.06
N ALA A 178 11.72 0.93 16.03
CA ALA A 178 12.06 -0.25 16.82
C ALA A 178 10.82 -0.86 17.48
N GLY A 179 10.61 -2.16 17.27
CA GLY A 179 9.47 -2.91 17.80
C GLY A 179 8.14 -2.73 17.04
N GLU A 180 8.07 -1.85 16.05
CA GLU A 180 6.88 -1.66 15.23
C GLU A 180 6.98 -2.39 13.89
N LYS A 181 5.97 -3.20 13.57
CA LYS A 181 5.95 -4.02 12.35
C LYS A 181 4.90 -3.58 11.32
N ASN A 182 4.21 -2.46 11.58
CA ASN A 182 3.20 -1.95 10.68
C ASN A 182 3.45 -0.48 10.34
N PHE A 183 3.78 -0.23 9.09
CA PHE A 183 3.80 1.09 8.47
C PHE A 183 3.07 1.00 7.14
N ASN A 184 2.04 1.84 6.93
CA ASN A 184 1.19 1.72 5.74
C ASN A 184 1.91 2.21 4.48
N PRO A 185 2.01 1.40 3.41
CA PRO A 185 2.60 1.79 2.13
C PRO A 185 1.95 3.00 1.46
N GLN A 186 0.72 3.36 1.82
CA GLN A 186 0.06 4.59 1.36
C GLN A 186 0.92 5.84 1.61
N TYR A 187 1.80 5.81 2.60
CA TYR A 187 2.77 6.87 2.85
C TYR A 187 3.61 7.23 1.60
N MET A 188 4.11 6.24 0.88
CA MET A 188 4.86 6.51 -0.35
C MET A 188 3.94 6.97 -1.49
N HIS A 189 2.76 6.39 -1.58
CA HIS A 189 1.77 6.78 -2.59
C HIS A 189 1.37 8.25 -2.46
N ILE A 190 1.12 8.72 -1.24
CA ILE A 190 0.80 10.13 -0.98
C ILE A 190 1.99 11.03 -1.30
N LYS A 191 3.23 10.65 -0.96
CA LYS A 191 4.42 11.44 -1.36
C LYS A 191 4.53 11.60 -2.87
N ILE A 192 4.33 10.53 -3.61
CA ILE A 192 4.33 10.56 -5.07
C ILE A 192 3.19 11.43 -5.61
N ALA A 193 2.00 11.29 -5.01
CA ALA A 193 0.81 12.02 -5.43
C ALA A 193 0.86 13.53 -5.13
N MET A 194 1.76 13.98 -4.25
CA MET A 194 2.03 15.41 -4.07
C MET A 194 2.67 16.07 -5.31
N GLU A 195 3.30 15.27 -6.17
CA GLU A 195 4.03 15.78 -7.33
C GLU A 195 3.36 15.40 -8.66
N LYS A 196 2.71 14.23 -8.73
CA LYS A 196 2.19 13.67 -9.98
C LYS A 196 0.85 12.97 -9.81
N GLU A 197 0.00 13.12 -10.82
CA GLU A 197 -1.26 12.41 -10.93
C GLU A 197 -1.09 10.99 -11.49
N PHE A 198 -2.09 10.15 -11.28
CA PHE A 198 -2.19 8.82 -11.84
C PHE A 198 -3.16 8.80 -13.03
N LEU A 199 -2.79 8.11 -14.09
CA LEU A 199 -3.70 7.81 -15.19
C LEU A 199 -4.81 6.88 -14.72
N VAL A 200 -6.05 7.19 -15.09
CA VAL A 200 -7.23 6.41 -14.67
C VAL A 200 -7.46 5.23 -15.61
N LEU A 201 -7.52 4.04 -15.05
CA LEU A 201 -7.88 2.81 -15.74
C LEU A 201 -9.00 2.10 -14.96
N ASN A 202 -10.26 2.41 -15.27
CA ASN A 202 -11.45 1.78 -14.65
C ASN A 202 -11.62 0.32 -15.10
N LYS A 203 -10.61 -0.51 -14.77
CA LYS A 203 -10.60 -1.95 -15.03
C LYS A 203 -10.10 -2.67 -13.78
N CYS A 204 -10.61 -3.90 -13.57
CA CYS A 204 -10.11 -4.79 -12.54
C CYS A 204 -8.63 -5.09 -12.80
N LEU A 205 -7.79 -4.81 -11.82
CA LEU A 205 -6.36 -5.16 -11.80
C LEU A 205 -6.03 -6.17 -10.70
N CYS A 206 -6.90 -6.34 -9.71
CA CYS A 206 -6.71 -7.29 -8.64
C CYS A 206 -8.04 -7.75 -8.06
N TYR A 207 -8.14 -9.02 -7.72
CA TYR A 207 -9.17 -9.59 -6.86
C TYR A 207 -8.64 -9.64 -5.43
N VAL A 208 -9.36 -9.01 -4.50
CA VAL A 208 -8.99 -8.90 -3.09
C VAL A 208 -9.79 -9.89 -2.26
N ASP A 209 -9.08 -10.67 -1.43
CA ASP A 209 -9.67 -11.62 -0.50
C ASP A 209 -9.44 -11.18 0.95
N TYR A 210 -10.39 -10.46 1.52
CA TYR A 210 -10.30 -9.96 2.89
C TYR A 210 -10.27 -11.10 3.91
N GLN A 211 -9.09 -11.36 4.45
CA GLN A 211 -8.89 -12.39 5.45
C GLN A 211 -9.49 -11.98 6.81
N PRO A 212 -10.14 -12.89 7.57
CA PRO A 212 -10.69 -12.58 8.89
C PRO A 212 -9.64 -12.03 9.87
N GLN A 213 -8.39 -12.50 9.77
CA GLN A 213 -7.26 -12.05 10.58
C GLN A 213 -6.41 -10.96 9.90
N GLY A 214 -6.90 -10.40 8.78
CA GLY A 214 -6.23 -9.37 8.02
C GLY A 214 -6.03 -8.06 8.78
N MET A 215 -5.16 -7.21 8.27
CA MET A 215 -4.86 -5.91 8.86
C MET A 215 -6.11 -5.02 8.94
N SER A 216 -6.98 -5.06 7.97
CA SER A 216 -8.22 -4.25 7.92
C SER A 216 -9.13 -4.48 9.14
N ASN A 217 -9.14 -5.71 9.69
CA ASN A 217 -9.98 -6.08 10.82
C ASN A 217 -9.32 -5.83 12.19
N SER A 218 -8.05 -5.38 12.24
CA SER A 218 -7.26 -5.26 13.47
C SER A 218 -6.73 -3.85 13.74
N ILE A 219 -7.43 -2.82 13.25
CA ILE A 219 -6.95 -1.42 13.26
C ILE A 219 -6.55 -0.91 14.66
N PHE A 220 -7.32 -1.21 15.72
CA PHE A 220 -6.98 -0.78 17.08
C PHE A 220 -5.71 -1.43 17.60
N LYS A 221 -5.50 -2.73 17.28
CA LYS A 221 -4.27 -3.45 17.61
C LYS A 221 -3.07 -2.85 16.90
N GLN A 222 -3.25 -2.45 15.64
CA GLN A 222 -2.20 -1.78 14.87
C GLN A 222 -1.83 -0.42 15.48
N TYR A 223 -2.81 0.42 15.84
CA TYR A 223 -2.57 1.70 16.54
C TYR A 223 -1.79 1.50 17.83
N TYR A 224 -2.12 0.46 18.60
CA TYR A 224 -1.46 0.16 19.86
C TYR A 224 -0.02 -0.31 19.67
N ASN A 225 0.21 -1.20 18.70
CA ASN A 225 1.50 -1.85 18.46
C ASN A 225 2.46 -1.02 17.61
N SER A 226 1.98 -0.04 16.84
CA SER A 226 2.80 0.76 15.91
C SER A 226 2.51 2.27 16.00
N PRO A 227 2.50 2.85 17.21
CA PRO A 227 2.04 4.22 17.41
C PRO A 227 2.96 5.27 16.76
N ASN A 228 4.28 5.02 16.65
CA ASN A 228 5.18 5.93 15.95
C ASN A 228 4.92 5.95 14.45
N SER A 229 4.67 4.78 13.86
CA SER A 229 4.32 4.64 12.44
C SER A 229 3.05 5.40 12.12
N PHE A 230 2.01 5.25 12.94
CA PHE A 230 0.76 6.00 12.77
C PHE A 230 0.95 7.52 12.97
N ALA A 231 1.79 7.95 13.94
CA ALA A 231 2.08 9.36 14.12
C ALA A 231 2.75 9.95 12.87
N GLU A 232 3.71 9.25 12.27
CA GLU A 232 4.41 9.70 11.08
C GLU A 232 3.49 9.83 9.85
N ILE A 233 2.61 8.84 9.65
CA ILE A 233 1.59 8.89 8.59
C ILE A 233 0.66 10.09 8.79
N ARG A 234 0.25 10.40 10.04
CA ARG A 234 -0.60 11.55 10.32
C ARG A 234 0.12 12.89 10.15
N LEU A 235 1.42 12.97 10.44
CA LEU A 235 2.21 14.15 10.09
C LEU A 235 2.20 14.42 8.59
N GLN A 236 2.35 13.37 7.78
CA GLN A 236 2.23 13.48 6.33
C GLN A 236 0.82 13.94 5.90
N ASP A 237 -0.24 13.33 6.46
CA ASP A 237 -1.62 13.75 6.17
C ASP A 237 -1.84 15.23 6.49
N LEU A 238 -1.30 15.73 7.62
CA LEU A 238 -1.41 17.13 8.04
C LEU A 238 -0.61 18.10 7.16
N ALA A 239 0.41 17.60 6.46
CA ALA A 239 1.21 18.37 5.52
C ALA A 239 0.58 18.50 4.14
N ILE A 240 -0.50 17.78 3.83
CA ILE A 240 -1.22 17.89 2.56
C ILE A 240 -1.76 19.32 2.41
N PRO A 241 -1.38 20.05 1.34
CA PRO A 241 -1.86 21.41 1.11
C PRO A 241 -3.37 21.43 0.83
N ASP A 242 -3.98 22.60 0.95
CA ASP A 242 -5.36 22.91 0.55
C ASP A 242 -6.45 22.01 1.16
N THR A 243 -6.14 21.33 2.27
CA THR A 243 -7.12 20.53 3.01
C THR A 243 -7.96 21.40 3.94
N ASN A 244 -9.25 21.06 4.06
CA ASN A 244 -10.16 21.81 4.90
C ASN A 244 -9.87 21.60 6.40
N TRP A 245 -10.42 22.49 7.23
CA TRP A 245 -10.19 22.50 8.68
C TRP A 245 -10.69 21.21 9.37
N ILE A 246 -11.78 20.62 8.90
CA ILE A 246 -12.35 19.40 9.46
C ILE A 246 -11.40 18.21 9.22
N PHE A 247 -10.82 18.11 8.02
CA PHE A 247 -9.81 17.11 7.70
C PHE A 247 -8.60 17.27 8.64
N LYS A 248 -8.06 18.48 8.74
CA LYS A 248 -6.91 18.78 9.60
C LYS A 248 -7.20 18.44 11.07
N LEU A 249 -8.39 18.77 11.58
CA LEU A 249 -8.78 18.45 12.95
C LEU A 249 -8.86 16.94 13.19
N LYS A 250 -9.55 16.20 12.30
CA LYS A 250 -9.62 14.73 12.39
C LYS A 250 -8.22 14.11 12.41
N LYS A 251 -7.34 14.52 11.48
CA LYS A 251 -5.98 13.98 11.42
C LYS A 251 -5.15 14.38 12.64
N SER A 252 -5.34 15.59 13.19
CA SER A 252 -4.70 16.03 14.43
C SER A 252 -5.13 15.18 15.64
N ILE A 253 -6.41 14.77 15.75
CA ILE A 253 -6.89 13.89 16.82
C ILE A 253 -6.15 12.54 16.77
N HIS A 254 -6.08 11.93 15.59
CA HIS A 254 -5.35 10.67 15.40
C HIS A 254 -3.85 10.83 15.64
N TYR A 255 -3.25 11.94 15.20
CA TYR A 255 -1.86 12.27 15.47
C TYR A 255 -1.56 12.37 16.96
N CYS A 256 -2.33 13.17 17.70
CA CYS A 256 -2.19 13.31 19.15
C CYS A 256 -2.35 11.97 19.86
N SER A 257 -3.35 11.15 19.48
CA SER A 257 -3.54 9.82 20.03
C SER A 257 -2.31 8.94 19.86
N SER A 258 -1.77 8.89 18.64
CA SER A 258 -0.56 8.11 18.33
C SER A 258 0.65 8.63 19.12
N CYS A 259 0.82 9.94 19.25
CA CYS A 259 1.88 10.53 20.04
C CYS A 259 1.77 10.22 21.55
N PHE A 260 0.55 10.19 22.10
CA PHE A 260 0.34 9.78 23.51
C PHE A 260 0.67 8.29 23.71
N LEU A 261 0.28 7.41 22.78
CA LEU A 261 0.62 5.98 22.82
C LEU A 261 2.13 5.75 22.71
N ALA A 262 2.79 6.48 21.79
CA ALA A 262 4.24 6.43 21.58
C ALA A 262 5.05 7.17 22.65
N LYS A 263 4.38 7.87 23.60
CA LYS A 263 5.03 8.72 24.61
C LYS A 263 5.96 9.79 24.00
N ARG A 264 5.64 10.29 22.79
CA ARG A 264 6.41 11.33 22.12
C ARG A 264 6.34 12.65 22.92
N LYS A 265 7.48 13.29 23.09
CA LYS A 265 7.57 14.63 23.70
C LYS A 265 7.58 15.69 22.60
N LYS A 266 7.05 16.89 22.90
CA LYS A 266 7.08 18.09 22.03
C LYS A 266 6.38 17.91 20.65
N PHE A 267 5.55 16.89 20.47
CA PHE A 267 4.91 16.56 19.19
C PHE A 267 4.03 17.68 18.61
N VAL A 268 3.52 18.60 19.45
CA VAL A 268 2.80 19.80 18.98
C VAL A 268 3.71 20.73 18.17
N LYS A 269 5.00 20.82 18.58
CA LYS A 269 5.99 21.62 17.84
C LYS A 269 6.28 21.04 16.47
N ASP A 270 6.27 19.72 16.36
CA ASP A 270 6.59 18.97 15.13
C ASP A 270 5.43 18.98 14.13
N SER A 271 4.20 19.29 14.60
CA SER A 271 3.02 19.34 13.73
C SER A 271 3.05 20.52 12.76
N PRO A 272 2.79 20.32 11.45
CA PRO A 272 2.60 21.39 10.49
C PRO A 272 1.32 22.21 10.76
N CYS A 273 0.35 21.64 11.51
CA CYS A 273 -0.94 22.25 11.83
C CYS A 273 -1.08 22.48 13.35
N LYS A 274 -0.28 23.39 13.93
CA LYS A 274 -0.18 23.60 15.39
C LYS A 274 -1.52 23.91 16.06
N VAL A 275 -2.35 24.76 15.45
CA VAL A 275 -3.66 25.18 16.02
C VAL A 275 -4.59 23.98 16.16
N THR A 276 -4.80 23.23 15.08
CA THR A 276 -5.68 22.05 15.14
C THR A 276 -5.12 20.97 16.04
N THR A 277 -3.78 20.85 16.13
CA THR A 277 -3.12 19.90 17.04
C THR A 277 -3.32 20.30 18.51
N LEU A 278 -3.25 21.58 18.85
CA LEU A 278 -3.55 22.06 20.22
C LEU A 278 -5.01 21.75 20.61
N ILE A 279 -5.98 22.04 19.72
CA ILE A 279 -7.39 21.73 19.94
C ILE A 279 -7.61 20.21 20.07
N ALA A 280 -6.83 19.42 19.34
CA ALA A 280 -6.92 17.97 19.31
C ALA A 280 -6.28 17.26 20.52
N LEU A 281 -5.60 17.97 21.44
CA LEU A 281 -4.92 17.34 22.58
C LEU A 281 -5.87 16.52 23.44
N PHE A 282 -6.99 17.12 23.89
CA PHE A 282 -7.95 16.41 24.74
C PHE A 282 -8.65 15.25 24.02
N PRO A 283 -9.31 15.46 22.86
CA PRO A 283 -9.95 14.34 22.15
C PRO A 283 -8.94 13.26 21.70
N GLY A 284 -7.71 13.64 21.36
CA GLY A 284 -6.64 12.69 21.04
C GLY A 284 -6.19 11.84 22.23
N TYR A 285 -6.14 12.46 23.43
CA TYR A 285 -5.88 11.71 24.67
C TYR A 285 -7.00 10.71 24.96
N VAL A 286 -8.27 11.15 24.88
CA VAL A 286 -9.42 10.24 25.06
C VAL A 286 -9.36 9.08 24.05
N PHE A 287 -9.10 9.37 22.78
CA PHE A 287 -8.98 8.32 21.76
C PHE A 287 -7.83 7.34 22.06
N SER A 288 -6.69 7.80 22.59
CA SER A 288 -5.61 6.91 23.02
C SER A 288 -6.04 5.95 24.12
N LYS A 289 -6.88 6.39 25.08
CA LYS A 289 -7.44 5.52 26.12
C LYS A 289 -8.40 4.49 25.56
N ILE A 290 -9.22 4.86 24.57
CA ILE A 290 -10.10 3.92 23.87
C ILE A 290 -9.27 2.83 23.17
N VAL A 291 -8.18 3.22 22.48
CA VAL A 291 -7.26 2.27 21.84
C VAL A 291 -6.69 1.28 22.87
N ILE A 292 -6.23 1.77 24.01
CA ILE A 292 -5.70 0.92 25.09
C ILE A 292 -6.77 -0.05 25.62
N LEU A 293 -7.99 0.45 25.87
CA LEU A 293 -9.08 -0.38 26.39
C LEU A 293 -9.46 -1.50 25.41
N LYS A 294 -9.61 -1.17 24.12
CA LYS A 294 -9.95 -2.15 23.06
C LYS A 294 -8.87 -3.20 22.79
N ASN A 295 -7.65 -3.01 23.29
CA ASN A 295 -6.56 -3.98 23.18
C ASN A 295 -6.34 -4.82 24.45
N LYS A 296 -7.11 -4.57 25.51
CA LYS A 296 -7.07 -5.37 26.74
C LYS A 296 -8.10 -6.52 26.76
N PHE A 297 -9.03 -6.48 25.83
CA PHE A 297 -10.08 -7.48 25.61
C PHE A 297 -9.99 -8.04 24.18
#